data_67ce70dfaa00fb7d5df2a15cf234b4df
#
_entry.id   67ce70dfaa00fb7d5df2a15cf234b4df
#
_cell.length_a   1.000
_cell.length_b   1.000
_cell.length_c   1.000
_cell.angle_alpha   90.00
_cell.angle_beta   90.00
_cell.angle_gamma   90.00
#
_symmetry.space_group_name_H-M   'P 1'
#
loop_
_entity.id
_entity.type
_entity.pdbx_description
1 polymer ?
#
loop_
_entity_poly.entity_id
_entity_poly.type
_entity_poly.pdbx_seq_one_letter_code
_entity_poly.pdbx_strand_id
1 'polypeptide(L)'
;MSLLRSASTIAGSSVISQLIGALSIWLISHKYDLGEVGLYALNYSIALIGAQVCTFASQLLIPRQPDEELAQNVVFCLLQSLTIAVPYAVLTGWLFHQNMFFLYLLTLSNTWVLVAENLSLRTANFRFLVVQRISVSVVVVLSVLLTSQVMAFYWMWAILMMVLTSACIMRAFDLRSITLHHLRPSSNLAFLKKNIHHVTKVGSAEVLAMASNNLPIMLINFWFSALTAGYFSVVSRFCLAPVVIIGNAVRNTIFSKWSIDFRNNIFNYEEYTKVRLLLLV
;
A
#
# COMPACT_ATOMS: atom_id res chain seq x y z
N MET A 1 -7.72 23.26 -6.91
CA MET A 1 -6.43 23.43 -6.20
C MET A 1 -5.31 23.40 -7.23
N SER A 2 -4.26 24.22 -7.09
CA SER A 2 -3.11 24.10 -8.00
C SER A 2 -2.39 22.77 -7.76
N LEU A 3 -1.90 22.13 -8.83
CA LEU A 3 -1.14 20.85 -8.76
C LEU A 3 0.01 20.93 -7.75
N LEU A 4 0.71 22.05 -7.72
CA LEU A 4 1.81 22.32 -6.79
C LEU A 4 1.36 22.25 -5.33
N ARG A 5 0.20 22.82 -4.99
CA ARG A 5 -0.34 22.77 -3.62
C ARG A 5 -0.73 21.34 -3.20
N SER A 6 -1.30 20.57 -4.11
CA SER A 6 -1.63 19.17 -3.86
C SER A 6 -0.37 18.32 -3.69
N ALA A 7 0.62 18.50 -4.56
CA ALA A 7 1.91 17.81 -4.48
C ALA A 7 2.66 18.15 -3.18
N SER A 8 2.70 19.41 -2.78
CA SER A 8 3.34 19.84 -1.51
C SER A 8 2.65 19.26 -0.28
N THR A 9 1.31 19.16 -0.30
CA THR A 9 0.55 18.54 0.80
C THR A 9 0.87 17.05 0.93
N ILE A 10 0.93 16.33 -0.20
CA ILE A 10 1.29 14.91 -0.22
C ILE A 10 2.76 14.72 0.20
N ALA A 11 3.69 15.53 -0.32
CA ALA A 11 5.09 15.47 0.06
C ALA A 11 5.28 15.73 1.56
N GLY A 12 4.64 16.76 2.11
CA GLY A 12 4.69 17.07 3.54
C GLY A 12 4.19 15.91 4.42
N SER A 13 3.08 15.26 4.03
CA SER A 13 2.60 14.08 4.76
C SER A 13 3.57 12.91 4.67
N SER A 14 4.23 12.73 3.54
CA SER A 14 5.22 11.67 3.36
C SER A 14 6.46 11.91 4.23
N VAL A 15 6.90 13.16 4.38
CA VAL A 15 7.99 13.53 5.31
C VAL A 15 7.60 13.18 6.75
N ILE A 16 6.41 13.60 7.19
CA ILE A 16 5.92 13.29 8.54
C ILE A 16 5.84 11.78 8.78
N SER A 17 5.27 11.03 7.83
CA SER A 17 5.20 9.57 7.91
C SER A 17 6.58 8.91 7.96
N GLN A 18 7.57 9.44 7.24
CA GLN A 18 8.95 8.93 7.29
C GLN A 18 9.63 9.22 8.64
N LEU A 19 9.40 10.40 9.22
CA LEU A 19 9.91 10.74 10.55
C LEU A 19 9.29 9.82 11.63
N ILE A 20 7.97 9.60 11.58
CA ILE A 20 7.29 8.65 12.47
C ILE A 20 7.82 7.23 12.25
N GLY A 21 8.07 6.84 11.00
CA GLY A 21 8.65 5.56 10.66
C GLY A 21 10.08 5.39 11.17
N ALA A 22 10.91 6.46 11.14
CA ALA A 22 12.24 6.45 11.76
C ALA A 22 12.16 6.33 13.28
N LEU A 23 11.21 7.03 13.91
CA LEU A 23 10.90 6.90 15.33
C LEU A 23 10.48 5.46 15.69
N SER A 24 9.66 4.82 14.83
CA SER A 24 9.27 3.41 15.04
C SER A 24 10.47 2.48 15.07
N ILE A 25 11.40 2.63 14.13
CA ILE A 25 12.63 1.84 14.07
C ILE A 25 13.48 2.08 15.32
N TRP A 26 13.65 3.33 15.72
CA TRP A 26 14.39 3.67 16.94
C TRP A 26 13.75 3.04 18.18
N LEU A 27 12.42 3.12 18.32
CA LEU A 27 11.69 2.50 19.43
C LEU A 27 11.84 0.98 19.44
N ILE A 28 11.72 0.31 18.29
CA ILE A 28 11.88 -1.15 18.17
C ILE A 28 13.29 -1.55 18.57
N SER A 29 14.32 -0.86 18.06
CA SER A 29 15.72 -1.18 18.37
C SER A 29 16.08 -0.93 19.82
N HIS A 30 15.49 0.08 20.46
CA HIS A 30 15.77 0.42 21.86
C HIS A 30 15.00 -0.46 22.87
N LYS A 31 13.76 -0.84 22.52
CA LYS A 31 12.89 -1.60 23.43
C LYS A 31 13.08 -3.11 23.32
N TYR A 32 13.37 -3.61 22.14
CA TYR A 32 13.57 -5.03 21.87
C TYR A 32 15.04 -5.30 21.52
N ASP A 33 15.40 -5.21 20.23
CA ASP A 33 16.79 -5.21 19.73
C ASP A 33 16.84 -4.83 18.26
N LEU A 34 18.05 -4.78 17.66
CA LEU A 34 18.23 -4.46 16.25
C LEU A 34 17.85 -5.64 15.32
N GLY A 35 17.91 -6.88 15.80
CA GLY A 35 17.41 -8.05 15.06
C GLY A 35 15.91 -7.97 14.84
N GLU A 36 15.16 -7.46 15.83
CA GLU A 36 13.71 -7.22 15.69
C GLU A 36 13.39 -6.13 14.69
N VAL A 37 14.24 -5.13 14.50
CA VAL A 37 14.12 -4.16 13.39
C VAL A 37 14.20 -4.88 12.03
N GLY A 38 15.10 -5.84 11.90
CA GLY A 38 15.22 -6.66 10.68
C GLY A 38 14.01 -7.55 10.44
N LEU A 39 13.47 -8.19 11.47
CA LEU A 39 12.24 -8.99 11.37
C LEU A 39 11.02 -8.13 11.07
N TYR A 40 10.91 -6.94 11.68
CA TYR A 40 9.89 -5.96 11.35
C TYR A 40 9.96 -5.56 9.87
N ALA A 41 11.16 -5.23 9.38
CA ALA A 41 11.38 -4.84 7.99
C ALA A 41 11.08 -5.98 7.02
N LEU A 42 11.43 -7.24 7.36
CA LEU A 42 11.08 -8.43 6.60
C LEU A 42 9.56 -8.59 6.48
N ASN A 43 8.86 -8.61 7.60
CA ASN A 43 7.41 -8.79 7.64
C ASN A 43 6.67 -7.68 6.88
N TYR A 44 7.14 -6.44 7.02
CA TYR A 44 6.58 -5.30 6.29
C TYR A 44 6.85 -5.41 4.78
N SER A 45 8.04 -5.84 4.36
CA SER A 45 8.38 -6.05 2.95
C SER A 45 7.54 -7.17 2.32
N ILE A 46 7.34 -8.29 3.04
CA ILE A 46 6.44 -9.37 2.64
C ILE A 46 5.03 -8.81 2.44
N ALA A 47 4.51 -8.04 3.40
CA ALA A 47 3.17 -7.48 3.32
C ALA A 47 2.99 -6.49 2.17
N LEU A 48 4.00 -5.65 1.87
CA LEU A 48 3.95 -4.70 0.76
C LEU A 48 3.95 -5.39 -0.61
N ILE A 49 4.80 -6.40 -0.80
CA ILE A 49 4.78 -7.21 -2.04
C ILE A 49 3.44 -7.95 -2.13
N GLY A 50 3.00 -8.55 -1.03
CA GLY A 50 1.73 -9.26 -0.96
C GLY A 50 0.53 -8.37 -1.30
N ALA A 51 0.52 -7.13 -0.87
CA ALA A 51 -0.54 -6.19 -1.21
C ALA A 51 -0.67 -5.95 -2.72
N GLN A 52 0.46 -5.86 -3.44
CA GLN A 52 0.44 -5.74 -4.90
C GLN A 52 0.09 -7.07 -5.59
N VAL A 53 0.56 -8.21 -5.07
CA VAL A 53 0.18 -9.53 -5.56
C VAL A 53 -1.31 -9.79 -5.36
N CYS A 54 -1.87 -9.43 -4.22
CA CYS A 54 -3.28 -9.65 -3.90
C CYS A 54 -4.24 -8.82 -4.75
N THR A 55 -3.83 -7.63 -5.20
CA THR A 55 -4.68 -6.79 -6.05
C THR A 55 -4.34 -6.89 -7.53
N PHE A 56 -3.10 -7.22 -7.84
CA PHE A 56 -2.55 -7.24 -9.21
C PHE A 56 -2.92 -5.97 -10.00
N ALA A 57 -2.74 -4.81 -9.37
CA ALA A 57 -3.10 -3.47 -9.85
C ALA A 57 -4.59 -3.21 -10.13
N SER A 58 -5.51 -4.11 -9.76
CA SER A 58 -6.96 -3.86 -9.90
C SER A 58 -7.42 -2.63 -9.12
N GLN A 59 -6.77 -2.29 -8.00
CA GLN A 59 -7.03 -1.07 -7.25
C GLN A 59 -6.73 0.22 -8.05
N LEU A 60 -5.83 0.19 -9.02
CA LEU A 60 -5.52 1.34 -9.88
C LEU A 60 -6.62 1.65 -10.90
N LEU A 61 -7.59 0.74 -11.08
CA LEU A 61 -8.79 1.01 -11.87
C LEU A 61 -9.77 1.91 -11.11
N ILE A 62 -9.81 1.88 -9.77
CA ILE A 62 -10.76 2.64 -8.94
C ILE A 62 -10.85 4.12 -9.33
N PRO A 63 -9.74 4.87 -9.50
CA PRO A 63 -9.81 6.27 -9.90
C PRO A 63 -10.33 6.51 -11.33
N ARG A 64 -10.27 5.51 -12.22
CA ARG A 64 -10.60 5.64 -13.65
C ARG A 64 -11.98 5.12 -14.00
N GLN A 65 -12.55 4.20 -13.22
CA GLN A 65 -13.84 3.58 -13.51
C GLN A 65 -14.99 4.59 -13.47
N PRO A 66 -16.03 4.43 -14.33
CA PRO A 66 -17.28 5.13 -14.18
C PRO A 66 -17.93 4.87 -12.81
N ASP A 67 -18.84 5.76 -12.39
CA ASP A 67 -19.45 5.65 -11.06
C ASP A 67 -20.31 4.37 -10.92
N GLU A 68 -20.93 3.91 -12.01
CA GLU A 68 -21.72 2.68 -12.03
C GLU A 68 -20.89 1.40 -11.78
N GLU A 69 -19.61 1.40 -12.17
CA GLU A 69 -18.71 0.24 -12.02
C GLU A 69 -17.84 0.31 -10.74
N LEU A 70 -17.90 1.43 -10.01
CA LEU A 70 -17.06 1.64 -8.84
C LEU A 70 -17.29 0.56 -7.77
N ALA A 71 -18.56 0.30 -7.43
CA ALA A 71 -18.90 -0.69 -6.42
C ALA A 71 -18.39 -2.09 -6.80
N GLN A 72 -18.54 -2.48 -8.08
CA GLN A 72 -18.02 -3.75 -8.58
C GLN A 72 -16.49 -3.84 -8.46
N ASN A 73 -15.77 -2.77 -8.80
CA ASN A 73 -14.32 -2.75 -8.70
C ASN A 73 -13.85 -2.86 -7.24
N VAL A 74 -14.45 -2.09 -6.32
CA VAL A 74 -14.09 -2.16 -4.89
C VAL A 74 -14.36 -3.55 -4.32
N VAL A 75 -15.55 -4.13 -4.59
CA VAL A 75 -15.88 -5.49 -4.15
C VAL A 75 -14.92 -6.52 -4.75
N PHE A 76 -14.60 -6.40 -6.03
CA PHE A 76 -13.63 -7.26 -6.69
C PHE A 76 -12.26 -7.20 -6.00
N CYS A 77 -11.71 -6.00 -5.72
CA CYS A 77 -10.44 -5.84 -5.01
C CYS A 77 -10.46 -6.47 -3.61
N LEU A 78 -11.56 -6.31 -2.86
CA LEU A 78 -11.68 -6.87 -1.51
C LEU A 78 -11.77 -8.40 -1.55
N LEU A 79 -12.61 -8.98 -2.42
CA LEU A 79 -12.74 -10.43 -2.56
C LEU A 79 -11.46 -11.07 -3.10
N GLN A 80 -10.83 -10.46 -4.11
CA GLN A 80 -9.56 -10.91 -4.64
C GLN A 80 -8.48 -10.92 -3.55
N SER A 81 -8.41 -9.87 -2.73
CA SER A 81 -7.44 -9.80 -1.64
C SER A 81 -7.64 -10.88 -0.59
N LEU A 82 -8.89 -11.13 -0.18
CA LEU A 82 -9.22 -12.20 0.77
C LEU A 82 -8.79 -13.58 0.27
N THR A 83 -8.98 -13.85 -1.03
CA THR A 83 -8.68 -15.17 -1.62
C THR A 83 -7.19 -15.35 -1.92
N ILE A 84 -6.51 -14.35 -2.48
CA ILE A 84 -5.09 -14.47 -2.88
C ILE A 84 -4.15 -14.31 -1.68
N ALA A 85 -4.54 -13.55 -0.65
CA ALA A 85 -3.71 -13.40 0.55
C ALA A 85 -3.49 -14.73 1.30
N VAL A 86 -4.42 -15.70 1.20
CA VAL A 86 -4.28 -17.02 1.85
C VAL A 86 -3.08 -17.80 1.29
N PRO A 87 -3.04 -18.18 0.00
CA PRO A 87 -1.89 -18.91 -0.55
C PRO A 87 -0.60 -18.10 -0.46
N TYR A 88 -0.65 -16.78 -0.59
CA TYR A 88 0.51 -15.92 -0.45
C TYR A 88 1.09 -15.97 0.98
N ALA A 89 0.26 -15.86 2.02
CA ALA A 89 0.69 -15.91 3.41
C ALA A 89 1.21 -17.31 3.80
N VAL A 90 0.60 -18.37 3.27
CA VAL A 90 1.07 -19.76 3.48
C VAL A 90 2.46 -19.94 2.86
N LEU A 91 2.64 -19.53 1.60
CA LEU A 91 3.92 -19.65 0.91
C LEU A 91 5.03 -18.84 1.62
N THR A 92 4.78 -17.57 1.92
CA THR A 92 5.79 -16.69 2.55
C THR A 92 6.03 -17.06 4.02
N GLY A 93 4.99 -17.47 4.75
CA GLY A 93 5.12 -17.98 6.12
C GLY A 93 5.98 -19.24 6.18
N TRP A 94 5.79 -20.17 5.25
CA TRP A 94 6.64 -21.35 5.13
C TRP A 94 8.08 -21.00 4.73
N LEU A 95 8.27 -20.12 3.75
CA LEU A 95 9.59 -19.77 3.25
C LEU A 95 10.46 -19.01 4.26
N PHE A 96 9.85 -18.09 5.01
CA PHE A 96 10.56 -17.23 5.97
C PHE A 96 10.34 -17.64 7.44
N HIS A 97 9.74 -18.79 7.69
CA HIS A 97 9.43 -19.30 9.04
C HIS A 97 8.65 -18.30 9.91
N GLN A 98 7.73 -17.55 9.28
CA GLN A 98 6.89 -16.58 9.97
C GLN A 98 5.47 -17.13 10.20
N ASN A 99 4.74 -16.55 11.16
CA ASN A 99 3.36 -16.95 11.41
C ASN A 99 2.46 -16.59 10.22
N MET A 100 1.87 -17.61 9.59
CA MET A 100 1.06 -17.47 8.36
C MET A 100 -0.18 -16.60 8.60
N PHE A 101 -0.84 -16.73 9.75
CA PHE A 101 -2.04 -15.96 10.06
C PHE A 101 -1.72 -14.47 10.31
N PHE A 102 -0.61 -14.20 10.97
CA PHE A 102 -0.09 -12.84 11.12
C PHE A 102 0.21 -12.21 9.75
N LEU A 103 0.94 -12.92 8.87
CA LEU A 103 1.25 -12.44 7.53
C LEU A 103 -0.02 -12.23 6.68
N TYR A 104 -1.01 -13.11 6.82
CA TYR A 104 -2.30 -12.94 6.18
C TYR A 104 -2.98 -11.63 6.58
N LEU A 105 -3.11 -11.36 7.88
CA LEU A 105 -3.73 -10.13 8.38
C LEU A 105 -2.94 -8.88 7.95
N LEU A 106 -1.62 -8.95 8.03
CA LEU A 106 -0.77 -7.82 7.67
C LEU A 106 -0.80 -7.54 6.16
N THR A 107 -0.77 -8.57 5.32
CA THR A 107 -0.90 -8.45 3.86
C THR A 107 -2.27 -7.89 3.48
N LEU A 108 -3.33 -8.42 4.08
CA LEU A 108 -4.70 -7.99 3.82
C LEU A 108 -4.89 -6.52 4.22
N SER A 109 -4.41 -6.11 5.40
CA SER A 109 -4.49 -4.72 5.85
C SER A 109 -3.74 -3.77 4.92
N ASN A 110 -2.52 -4.13 4.46
CA ASN A 110 -1.78 -3.30 3.50
C ASN A 110 -2.48 -3.24 2.13
N THR A 111 -3.11 -4.33 1.69
CA THR A 111 -3.95 -4.32 0.49
C THR A 111 -5.11 -3.33 0.61
N TRP A 112 -5.78 -3.32 1.76
CA TRP A 112 -6.89 -2.41 2.02
C TRP A 112 -6.45 -0.95 2.17
N VAL A 113 -5.21 -0.69 2.63
CA VAL A 113 -4.59 0.64 2.54
C VAL A 113 -4.54 1.11 1.09
N LEU A 114 -4.09 0.26 0.15
CA LEU A 114 -4.03 0.61 -1.27
C LEU A 114 -5.42 0.90 -1.86
N VAL A 115 -6.43 0.12 -1.50
CA VAL A 115 -7.81 0.35 -1.95
C VAL A 115 -8.33 1.71 -1.43
N ALA A 116 -8.17 2.00 -0.13
CA ALA A 116 -8.60 3.26 0.47
C ALA A 116 -7.83 4.47 -0.08
N GLU A 117 -6.52 4.31 -0.38
CA GLU A 117 -5.70 5.32 -1.03
C GLU A 117 -6.24 5.65 -2.44
N ASN A 118 -6.57 4.65 -3.25
CA ASN A 118 -7.11 4.84 -4.59
C ASN A 118 -8.53 5.44 -4.58
N LEU A 119 -9.36 5.12 -3.58
CA LEU A 119 -10.65 5.79 -3.36
C LEU A 119 -10.46 7.29 -3.05
N SER A 120 -9.46 7.61 -2.24
CA SER A 120 -9.12 9.01 -1.92
C SER A 120 -8.57 9.77 -3.13
N LEU A 121 -7.78 9.11 -3.97
CA LEU A 121 -7.27 9.70 -5.22
C LEU A 121 -8.38 9.93 -6.23
N ARG A 122 -9.41 9.05 -6.27
CA ARG A 122 -10.59 9.23 -7.12
C ARG A 122 -11.33 10.53 -6.84
N THR A 123 -11.49 10.85 -5.56
CA THR A 123 -12.22 12.06 -5.11
C THR A 123 -11.31 13.27 -4.93
N ALA A 124 -10.01 13.16 -5.23
CA ALA A 124 -8.98 14.17 -4.93
C ALA A 124 -8.99 14.62 -3.46
N ASN A 125 -9.38 13.73 -2.54
CA ASN A 125 -9.40 14.00 -1.11
C ASN A 125 -8.02 13.80 -0.49
N PHE A 126 -7.10 14.69 -0.81
CA PHE A 126 -5.72 14.61 -0.32
C PHE A 126 -5.60 14.77 1.20
N ARG A 127 -6.56 15.41 1.86
CA ARG A 127 -6.57 15.51 3.33
C ARG A 127 -6.78 14.14 3.97
N PHE A 128 -7.72 13.37 3.45
CA PHE A 128 -7.97 12.01 3.94
C PHE A 128 -6.76 11.10 3.68
N LEU A 129 -6.14 11.20 2.50
CA LEU A 129 -4.92 10.49 2.15
C LEU A 129 -3.77 10.78 3.13
N VAL A 130 -3.58 12.06 3.50
CA VAL A 130 -2.59 12.49 4.50
C VAL A 130 -2.87 11.85 5.85
N VAL A 131 -4.10 11.95 6.34
CA VAL A 131 -4.51 11.36 7.63
C VAL A 131 -4.29 9.85 7.62
N GLN A 132 -4.70 9.15 6.56
CA GLN A 132 -4.50 7.71 6.42
C GLN A 132 -3.01 7.34 6.54
N ARG A 133 -2.12 8.00 5.80
CA ARG A 133 -0.67 7.71 5.81
C ARG A 133 -0.04 7.94 7.17
N ILE A 134 -0.35 9.06 7.80
CA ILE A 134 0.14 9.37 9.13
C ILE A 134 -0.38 8.33 10.13
N SER A 135 -1.67 7.99 10.08
CA SER A 135 -2.27 7.00 10.98
C SER A 135 -1.64 5.61 10.83
N VAL A 136 -1.35 5.16 9.61
CA VAL A 136 -0.63 3.89 9.36
C VAL A 136 0.75 3.89 10.04
N SER A 137 1.49 5.00 9.96
CA SER A 137 2.79 5.11 10.62
C SER A 137 2.66 5.17 12.15
N VAL A 138 1.66 5.87 12.66
CA VAL A 138 1.37 6.00 14.10
C VAL A 138 0.97 4.65 14.71
N VAL A 139 0.25 3.80 13.98
CA VAL A 139 -0.12 2.45 14.46
C VAL A 139 1.10 1.64 14.88
N VAL A 140 2.20 1.71 14.12
CA VAL A 140 3.44 0.99 14.48
C VAL A 140 4.00 1.51 15.81
N VAL A 141 4.10 2.84 15.95
CA VAL A 141 4.58 3.48 17.19
C VAL A 141 3.71 3.08 18.39
N LEU A 142 2.38 3.17 18.23
CA LEU A 142 1.45 2.78 19.30
C LEU A 142 1.59 1.30 19.66
N SER A 143 1.75 0.42 18.67
CA SER A 143 1.94 -1.01 18.92
C SER A 143 3.20 -1.28 19.74
N VAL A 144 4.31 -0.59 19.43
CA VAL A 144 5.56 -0.71 20.21
C VAL A 144 5.38 -0.16 21.64
N LEU A 145 4.75 1.00 21.80
CA LEU A 145 4.58 1.64 23.10
C LEU A 145 3.66 0.84 24.03
N LEU A 146 2.59 0.27 23.52
CA LEU A 146 1.56 -0.43 24.30
C LEU A 146 1.95 -1.87 24.68
N THR A 147 2.98 -2.46 24.07
CA THR A 147 3.34 -3.86 24.30
C THR A 147 4.74 -3.98 24.86
N SER A 148 4.93 -4.86 25.86
CA SER A 148 6.24 -5.18 26.44
C SER A 148 6.94 -6.36 25.77
N GLN A 149 6.17 -7.25 25.15
CA GLN A 149 6.66 -8.47 24.48
C GLN A 149 6.64 -8.31 22.96
N VAL A 150 7.65 -8.82 22.28
CA VAL A 150 7.80 -8.79 20.82
C VAL A 150 6.59 -9.43 20.12
N MET A 151 6.15 -10.60 20.57
CA MET A 151 5.02 -11.29 19.97
C MET A 151 3.73 -10.45 20.07
N ALA A 152 3.51 -9.82 21.23
CA ALA A 152 2.37 -8.94 21.45
C ALA A 152 2.43 -7.71 20.54
N PHE A 153 3.63 -7.16 20.28
CA PHE A 153 3.84 -6.07 19.34
C PHE A 153 3.37 -6.44 17.93
N TYR A 154 3.78 -7.58 17.40
CA TYR A 154 3.39 -8.01 16.05
C TYR A 154 1.86 -8.19 15.92
N TRP A 155 1.23 -8.85 16.90
CA TRP A 155 -0.23 -9.01 16.89
C TRP A 155 -0.98 -7.69 17.05
N MET A 156 -0.55 -6.82 17.95
CA MET A 156 -1.14 -5.49 18.12
C MET A 156 -1.05 -4.69 16.84
N TRP A 157 0.14 -4.71 16.18
CA TRP A 157 0.34 -4.04 14.90
C TRP A 157 -0.63 -4.55 13.83
N ALA A 158 -0.73 -5.87 13.62
CA ALA A 158 -1.62 -6.44 12.60
C ALA A 158 -3.11 -6.11 12.89
N ILE A 159 -3.55 -6.23 14.14
CA ILE A 159 -4.94 -5.95 14.53
C ILE A 159 -5.26 -4.46 14.36
N LEU A 160 -4.42 -3.57 14.86
CA LEU A 160 -4.65 -2.13 14.71
C LEU A 160 -4.62 -1.68 13.24
N MET A 161 -3.75 -2.27 12.42
CA MET A 161 -3.75 -2.03 10.98
C MET A 161 -5.06 -2.48 10.34
N MET A 162 -5.57 -3.67 10.67
CA MET A 162 -6.87 -4.16 10.17
C MET A 162 -8.03 -3.25 10.57
N VAL A 163 -8.09 -2.83 11.82
CA VAL A 163 -9.14 -1.92 12.31
C VAL A 163 -9.07 -0.57 11.60
N LEU A 164 -7.87 0.01 11.51
CA LEU A 164 -7.66 1.30 10.84
C LEU A 164 -8.07 1.23 9.37
N THR A 165 -7.61 0.22 8.64
CA THR A 165 -7.87 0.12 7.20
C THR A 165 -9.32 -0.17 6.88
N SER A 166 -9.99 -0.99 7.71
CA SER A 166 -11.43 -1.21 7.63
C SER A 166 -12.20 0.10 7.82
N ALA A 167 -11.85 0.88 8.84
CA ALA A 167 -12.45 2.19 9.09
C ALA A 167 -12.20 3.18 7.94
N CYS A 168 -11.00 3.15 7.34
CA CYS A 168 -10.69 3.98 6.17
C CYS A 168 -11.56 3.64 4.96
N ILE A 169 -11.76 2.34 4.66
CA ILE A 169 -12.63 1.91 3.56
C ILE A 169 -14.08 2.31 3.83
N MET A 170 -14.60 2.05 5.05
CA MET A 170 -15.98 2.41 5.42
C MET A 170 -16.23 3.92 5.32
N ARG A 171 -15.21 4.75 5.55
CA ARG A 171 -15.32 6.20 5.42
C ARG A 171 -15.15 6.70 3.98
N ALA A 172 -14.34 6.02 3.18
CA ALA A 172 -14.03 6.42 1.81
C ALA A 172 -15.06 5.93 0.79
N PHE A 173 -15.82 4.89 1.14
CA PHE A 173 -16.75 4.22 0.24
C PHE A 173 -18.09 3.95 0.96
N ASP A 174 -19.21 4.26 0.27
CA ASP A 174 -20.54 3.95 0.78
C ASP A 174 -20.86 2.46 0.58
N LEU A 175 -20.78 1.70 1.67
CA LEU A 175 -21.07 0.26 1.65
C LEU A 175 -22.52 -0.06 1.25
N ARG A 176 -23.45 0.90 1.33
CA ARG A 176 -24.85 0.70 0.89
C ARG A 176 -24.98 0.56 -0.62
N SER A 177 -23.97 1.01 -1.37
CA SER A 177 -23.92 0.83 -2.82
C SER A 177 -23.61 -0.62 -3.24
N ILE A 178 -23.19 -1.48 -2.29
CA ILE A 178 -22.91 -2.90 -2.56
C ILE A 178 -24.24 -3.66 -2.61
N THR A 179 -24.49 -4.27 -3.77
CA THR A 179 -25.62 -5.19 -3.97
C THR A 179 -25.14 -6.64 -3.99
N LEU A 180 -26.04 -7.59 -3.77
CA LEU A 180 -25.75 -9.02 -3.87
C LEU A 180 -25.20 -9.41 -5.26
N HIS A 181 -25.53 -8.65 -6.29
CA HIS A 181 -25.00 -8.86 -7.64
C HIS A 181 -23.49 -8.71 -7.69
N HIS A 182 -22.91 -7.71 -6.99
CA HIS A 182 -21.48 -7.46 -6.96
C HIS A 182 -20.68 -8.59 -6.27
N LEU A 183 -21.32 -9.36 -5.39
CA LEU A 183 -20.69 -10.49 -4.69
C LEU A 183 -20.69 -11.79 -5.53
N ARG A 184 -21.46 -11.84 -6.62
CA ARG A 184 -21.54 -13.05 -7.45
C ARG A 184 -20.21 -13.34 -8.15
N PRO A 185 -19.72 -14.60 -8.13
CA PRO A 185 -18.48 -14.96 -8.83
C PRO A 185 -18.53 -14.69 -10.34
N SER A 186 -19.70 -14.85 -10.97
CA SER A 186 -19.90 -14.57 -12.40
C SER A 186 -19.68 -13.07 -12.73
N SER A 187 -20.16 -12.17 -11.87
CA SER A 187 -19.98 -10.73 -12.04
C SER A 187 -18.50 -10.33 -11.88
N ASN A 188 -17.83 -10.91 -10.88
CA ASN A 188 -16.40 -10.68 -10.66
C ASN A 188 -15.54 -11.24 -11.79
N LEU A 189 -15.89 -12.42 -12.34
CA LEU A 189 -15.20 -12.98 -13.50
C LEU A 189 -15.40 -12.16 -14.76
N ALA A 190 -16.62 -11.63 -14.98
CA ALA A 190 -16.90 -10.74 -16.10
C ALA A 190 -16.10 -9.43 -15.98
N PHE A 191 -16.02 -8.85 -14.78
CA PHE A 191 -15.19 -7.67 -14.49
C PHE A 191 -13.71 -7.95 -14.77
N LEU A 192 -13.19 -9.09 -14.31
CA LEU A 192 -11.80 -9.49 -14.57
C LEU A 192 -11.54 -9.64 -16.07
N LYS A 193 -12.41 -10.34 -16.81
CA LYS A 193 -12.27 -10.52 -18.27
C LYS A 193 -12.25 -9.19 -19.01
N LYS A 194 -13.13 -8.25 -18.63
CA LYS A 194 -13.18 -6.90 -19.20
C LYS A 194 -11.87 -6.14 -19.01
N ASN A 195 -11.23 -6.30 -17.85
CA ASN A 195 -10.03 -5.54 -17.46
C ASN A 195 -8.73 -6.34 -17.52
N ILE A 196 -8.74 -7.56 -18.07
CA ILE A 196 -7.61 -8.52 -18.01
C ILE A 196 -6.31 -7.93 -18.57
N HIS A 197 -6.38 -7.14 -19.63
CA HIS A 197 -5.22 -6.52 -20.24
C HIS A 197 -4.56 -5.48 -19.30
N HIS A 198 -5.35 -4.69 -18.58
CA HIS A 198 -4.83 -3.78 -17.57
C HIS A 198 -4.23 -4.56 -16.39
N VAL A 199 -4.98 -5.51 -15.86
CA VAL A 199 -4.57 -6.32 -14.72
C VAL A 199 -3.27 -7.06 -15.01
N THR A 200 -3.12 -7.69 -16.16
CA THR A 200 -1.90 -8.42 -16.50
C THR A 200 -0.71 -7.51 -16.79
N LYS A 201 -0.85 -6.47 -17.62
CA LYS A 201 0.28 -5.60 -18.01
C LYS A 201 0.70 -4.67 -16.88
N VAL A 202 -0.25 -3.95 -16.27
CA VAL A 202 0.07 -3.01 -15.20
C VAL A 202 0.35 -3.76 -13.90
N GLY A 203 -0.41 -4.84 -13.63
CA GLY A 203 -0.24 -5.65 -12.44
C GLY A 203 1.14 -6.28 -12.34
N SER A 204 1.65 -6.89 -13.42
CA SER A 204 2.99 -7.45 -13.43
C SER A 204 4.07 -6.38 -13.20
N ALA A 205 3.93 -5.20 -13.82
CA ALA A 205 4.87 -4.09 -13.64
C ALA A 205 4.87 -3.57 -12.19
N GLU A 206 3.70 -3.39 -11.57
CA GLU A 206 3.59 -2.94 -10.18
C GLU A 206 4.12 -3.97 -9.18
N VAL A 207 3.83 -5.26 -9.40
CA VAL A 207 4.39 -6.34 -8.56
C VAL A 207 5.91 -6.37 -8.69
N LEU A 208 6.45 -6.28 -9.92
CA LEU A 208 7.89 -6.27 -10.16
C LEU A 208 8.56 -5.05 -9.50
N ALA A 209 7.98 -3.87 -9.64
CA ALA A 209 8.48 -2.65 -9.02
C ALA A 209 8.48 -2.75 -7.48
N MET A 210 7.40 -3.27 -6.88
CA MET A 210 7.34 -3.48 -5.44
C MET A 210 8.33 -4.54 -4.97
N ALA A 211 8.47 -5.63 -5.73
CA ALA A 211 9.45 -6.66 -5.44
C ALA A 211 10.88 -6.10 -5.51
N SER A 212 11.25 -5.38 -6.56
CA SER A 212 12.58 -4.78 -6.70
C SER A 212 12.98 -3.89 -5.51
N ASN A 213 12.01 -3.17 -4.93
CA ASN A 213 12.26 -2.30 -3.78
C ASN A 213 12.37 -3.06 -2.45
N ASN A 214 11.71 -4.20 -2.30
CA ASN A 214 11.58 -4.89 -1.02
C ASN A 214 12.35 -6.23 -0.95
N LEU A 215 12.63 -6.88 -2.09
CA LEU A 215 13.42 -8.11 -2.14
C LEU A 215 14.81 -7.99 -1.48
N PRO A 216 15.56 -6.89 -1.61
CA PRO A 216 16.88 -6.80 -0.97
C PRO A 216 16.83 -7.08 0.54
N ILE A 217 15.85 -6.52 1.26
CA ILE A 217 15.68 -6.76 2.71
C ILE A 217 15.37 -8.24 2.98
N MET A 218 14.48 -8.83 2.18
CA MET A 218 14.08 -10.23 2.31
C MET A 218 15.26 -11.18 2.05
N LEU A 219 16.05 -10.93 1.01
CA LEU A 219 17.22 -11.72 0.66
C LEU A 219 18.34 -11.60 1.70
N ILE A 220 18.58 -10.39 2.21
CA ILE A 220 19.56 -10.17 3.29
C ILE A 220 19.13 -10.92 4.55
N ASN A 221 17.85 -10.89 4.89
CA ASN A 221 17.36 -11.64 6.05
C ASN A 221 17.50 -13.15 5.84
N PHE A 222 17.20 -13.64 4.63
CA PHE A 222 17.24 -15.07 4.29
C PHE A 222 18.67 -15.63 4.24
N TRP A 223 19.62 -14.92 3.63
CA TRP A 223 20.98 -15.42 3.41
C TRP A 223 21.97 -15.05 4.51
N PHE A 224 21.71 -14.01 5.27
CA PHE A 224 22.63 -13.55 6.32
C PHE A 224 21.99 -13.65 7.70
N SER A 225 21.28 -12.60 8.12
CA SER A 225 20.60 -12.58 9.43
C SER A 225 19.59 -11.43 9.52
N ALA A 226 18.70 -11.55 10.51
CA ALA A 226 17.78 -10.47 10.87
C ALA A 226 18.55 -9.21 11.32
N LEU A 227 19.66 -9.36 12.03
CA LEU A 227 20.49 -8.24 12.45
C LEU A 227 21.07 -7.46 11.26
N THR A 228 21.61 -8.18 10.26
CA THR A 228 22.13 -7.56 9.02
C THR A 228 21.02 -6.85 8.23
N ALA A 229 19.83 -7.47 8.15
CA ALA A 229 18.66 -6.86 7.54
C ALA A 229 18.21 -5.61 8.31
N GLY A 230 18.34 -5.59 9.63
CA GLY A 230 18.08 -4.43 10.48
C GLY A 230 18.99 -3.24 10.11
N TYR A 231 20.29 -3.44 10.03
CA TYR A 231 21.25 -2.40 9.60
C TYR A 231 20.92 -1.89 8.20
N PHE A 232 20.69 -2.80 7.25
CA PHE A 232 20.33 -2.42 5.88
C PHE A 232 19.02 -1.63 5.82
N SER A 233 18.01 -2.02 6.61
CA SER A 233 16.72 -1.33 6.70
C SER A 233 16.86 0.11 7.20
N VAL A 234 17.69 0.33 8.24
CA VAL A 234 17.99 1.68 8.75
C VAL A 234 18.63 2.52 7.66
N VAL A 235 19.74 2.06 7.08
CA VAL A 235 20.50 2.80 6.07
C VAL A 235 19.65 3.12 4.84
N SER A 236 18.97 2.12 4.28
CA SER A 236 18.15 2.30 3.08
C SER A 236 16.99 3.27 3.30
N ARG A 237 16.40 3.25 4.49
CA ARG A 237 15.30 4.18 4.82
C ARG A 237 15.75 5.65 4.81
N PHE A 238 16.94 5.94 5.34
CA PHE A 238 17.47 7.30 5.33
C PHE A 238 17.98 7.73 3.95
N CYS A 239 18.65 6.84 3.22
CA CYS A 239 19.23 7.15 1.91
C CYS A 239 18.16 7.29 0.82
N LEU A 240 17.11 6.43 0.83
CA LEU A 240 16.07 6.43 -0.21
C LEU A 240 14.87 7.32 0.09
N ALA A 241 14.70 7.77 1.35
CA ALA A 241 13.54 8.56 1.75
C ALA A 241 13.28 9.79 0.86
N PRO A 242 14.26 10.64 0.53
CA PRO A 242 14.01 11.82 -0.29
C PRO A 242 13.44 11.48 -1.67
N VAL A 243 14.01 10.47 -2.32
CA VAL A 243 13.60 10.03 -3.66
C VAL A 243 12.17 9.47 -3.63
N VAL A 244 11.88 8.62 -2.64
CA VAL A 244 10.55 8.01 -2.47
C VAL A 244 9.49 9.07 -2.16
N ILE A 245 9.79 10.06 -1.32
CA ILE A 245 8.87 11.15 -0.96
C ILE A 245 8.49 11.94 -2.21
N ILE A 246 9.47 12.41 -2.97
CA ILE A 246 9.24 13.22 -4.16
C ILE A 246 8.52 12.40 -5.24
N GLY A 247 9.00 11.20 -5.52
CA GLY A 247 8.42 10.31 -6.53
C GLY A 247 6.95 9.99 -6.25
N ASN A 248 6.61 9.64 -5.01
CA ASN A 248 5.23 9.35 -4.62
C ASN A 248 4.33 10.57 -4.66
N ALA A 249 4.81 11.76 -4.28
CA ALA A 249 4.03 12.98 -4.33
C ALA A 249 3.67 13.34 -5.78
N VAL A 250 4.64 13.29 -6.69
CA VAL A 250 4.45 13.54 -8.12
C VAL A 250 3.51 12.50 -8.72
N ARG A 251 3.79 11.20 -8.52
CA ARG A 251 2.98 10.09 -9.03
C ARG A 251 1.51 10.23 -8.63
N ASN A 252 1.22 10.41 -7.35
CA ASN A 252 -0.15 10.43 -6.85
C ASN A 252 -0.93 11.66 -7.31
N THR A 253 -0.26 12.82 -7.37
CA THR A 253 -0.89 14.06 -7.84
C THR A 253 -1.25 13.97 -9.32
N ILE A 254 -0.32 13.51 -10.15
CA ILE A 254 -0.53 13.34 -11.60
C ILE A 254 -1.59 12.26 -11.84
N PHE A 255 -1.48 11.12 -11.17
CA PHE A 255 -2.42 10.01 -11.33
C PHE A 255 -3.86 10.41 -10.95
N SER A 256 -4.04 11.15 -9.84
CA SER A 256 -5.36 11.66 -9.45
C SER A 256 -5.94 12.59 -10.51
N LYS A 257 -5.16 13.58 -10.97
CA LYS A 257 -5.61 14.53 -11.98
C LYS A 257 -5.97 13.83 -13.28
N TRP A 258 -5.05 13.04 -13.84
CA TRP A 258 -5.30 12.37 -15.12
C TRP A 258 -6.43 11.35 -15.07
N SER A 259 -6.70 10.75 -13.91
CA SER A 259 -7.85 9.86 -13.73
C SER A 259 -9.17 10.63 -13.76
N ILE A 260 -9.21 11.86 -13.22
CA ILE A 260 -10.39 12.75 -13.31
C ILE A 260 -10.59 13.22 -14.75
N ASP A 261 -9.51 13.67 -15.40
CA ASP A 261 -9.54 14.13 -16.79
C ASP A 261 -10.01 13.00 -17.72
N PHE A 262 -9.53 11.79 -17.52
CA PHE A 262 -9.94 10.60 -18.26
C PHE A 262 -11.45 10.29 -18.10
N ARG A 263 -12.00 10.36 -16.89
CA ARG A 263 -13.45 10.17 -16.67
C ARG A 263 -14.31 11.25 -17.35
N ASN A 264 -13.77 12.47 -17.47
CA ASN A 264 -14.43 13.60 -18.10
C ASN A 264 -14.18 13.65 -19.63
N ASN A 265 -13.49 12.65 -20.20
CA ASN A 265 -13.07 12.63 -21.61
C ASN A 265 -12.22 13.84 -22.02
N ILE A 266 -11.44 14.40 -21.10
CA ILE A 266 -10.53 15.51 -21.33
C ILE A 266 -9.11 14.94 -21.47
N PHE A 267 -8.45 15.22 -22.59
CA PHE A 267 -7.06 14.82 -22.79
C PHE A 267 -6.19 16.03 -23.11
N ASN A 268 -5.24 16.36 -22.22
CA ASN A 268 -4.30 17.46 -22.42
C ASN A 268 -2.92 16.92 -22.85
N TYR A 269 -2.69 16.89 -24.14
CA TYR A 269 -1.46 16.38 -24.74
C TYR A 269 -0.21 17.20 -24.35
N GLU A 270 -0.34 18.53 -24.21
CA GLU A 270 0.78 19.38 -23.81
C GLU A 270 1.26 19.07 -22.39
N GLU A 271 0.33 18.91 -21.47
CA GLU A 271 0.66 18.56 -20.10
C GLU A 271 1.32 17.18 -19.99
N TYR A 272 0.77 16.20 -20.73
CA TYR A 272 1.38 14.87 -20.83
C TYR A 272 2.83 14.96 -21.33
N THR A 273 3.09 15.73 -22.37
CA THR A 273 4.42 15.88 -22.96
C THR A 273 5.38 16.56 -21.98
N LYS A 274 4.93 17.63 -21.29
CA LYS A 274 5.72 18.32 -20.26
C LYS A 274 6.12 17.40 -19.10
N VAL A 275 5.16 16.62 -18.59
CA VAL A 275 5.41 15.66 -17.51
C VAL A 275 6.36 14.56 -17.97
N ARG A 276 6.18 14.02 -19.18
CA ARG A 276 7.07 13.01 -19.76
C ARG A 276 8.51 13.52 -19.87
N LEU A 277 8.71 14.75 -20.36
CA LEU A 277 10.03 15.36 -20.45
C LEU A 277 10.67 15.55 -19.07
N LEU A 278 9.90 15.96 -18.07
CA LEU A 278 10.36 16.16 -16.70
C LEU A 278 10.78 14.85 -15.99
N LEU A 279 10.20 13.72 -16.39
CA LEU A 279 10.53 12.40 -15.85
C LEU A 279 11.69 11.70 -16.60
N LEU A 280 12.10 12.22 -17.75
CA LEU A 280 13.21 11.68 -18.54
C LEU A 280 14.57 12.34 -18.20
N VAL A 281 14.56 13.42 -17.40
CA VAL A 281 15.74 14.11 -16.84
C VAL A 281 16.00 13.59 -15.43
#